data_2372830bec33959391cd2337c1d61c09
#
_entry.id   2372830bec33959391cd2337c1d61c09
#
_cell.length_a   1.000
_cell.length_b   1.000
_cell.length_c   1.000
_cell.angle_alpha   90.00
_cell.angle_beta   90.00
_cell.angle_gamma   90.00
#
_symmetry.space_group_name_H-M   'P 1'
#
loop_
_entity.id
_entity.type
_entity.pdbx_description
1 polymer ?
#
loop_
_entity_poly.entity_id
_entity_poly.type
_entity_poly.pdbx_seq_one_letter_code
_entity_poly.pdbx_strand_id
1 'polypeptide(L)'
;MYSLCLNKHKKIINMKKYKIQTSPFVVPTTDGKLIEEHWGNSTGNSNVSIAHMVAPPDWSEPHQTPEFDEFTLIISGKKQFEIDGEIVTLEQGQSILIEKGARVRYSNPFSEPCRYVAICLPAFSMELVNREE
;
A
#
# COMPACT_ATOMS: atom_id res chain seq x y z
N MET A 1 9.84 0.76 35.33
CA MET A 1 9.37 1.16 35.32
C MET A 1 8.98 1.71 35.32
N TYR A 2 8.23 1.88 34.79
CA TYR A 2 7.65 2.43 34.78
C TYR A 2 7.15 3.18 35.03
N SER A 3 6.74 3.33 35.01
CA SER A 3 6.23 4.00 35.32
C SER A 3 6.04 4.76 35.39
N LEU A 4 5.68 5.01 35.34
CA LEU A 4 5.46 5.59 35.60
C LEU A 4 5.30 6.16 35.34
N CYS A 5 5.01 6.20 35.14
CA CYS A 5 4.76 6.58 35.27
C CYS A 5 4.43 7.02 35.07
N LEU A 6 4.17 7.29 35.02
CA LEU A 6 3.88 7.60 35.24
C LEU A 6 3.65 8.14 34.95
N ASN A 7 3.37 8.38 34.74
CA ASN A 7 3.18 8.73 34.83
C ASN A 7 3.17 8.94 34.46
N LYS A 8 3.04 8.90 34.43
CA LYS A 8 3.01 8.87 34.39
C LYS A 8 2.75 8.70 33.93
N HIS A 9 2.41 8.78 33.44
CA HIS A 9 2.16 8.49 33.32
C HIS A 9 2.03 8.12 32.76
N LYS A 10 1.97 8.09 32.52
CA LYS A 10 1.94 7.61 32.23
C LYS A 10 2.27 6.99 31.83
N LYS A 11 2.40 7.47 31.61
CA LYS A 11 2.85 6.78 31.22
C LYS A 11 2.66 5.86 31.08
N ILE A 12 1.92 6.25 30.46
CA ILE A 12 1.60 4.92 30.51
C ILE A 12 2.41 3.97 29.92
N ILE A 13 2.62 3.13 30.46
CA ILE A 13 3.54 2.21 29.84
C ILE A 13 2.76 1.12 29.16
N ASN A 14 2.93 1.04 27.84
CA ASN A 14 2.31 -0.03 27.09
C ASN A 14 3.23 -1.24 27.10
N MET A 15 2.83 -2.27 27.82
CA MET A 15 3.61 -3.49 27.96
C MET A 15 3.31 -4.52 26.89
N LYS A 16 2.30 -4.29 26.05
CA LYS A 16 1.91 -5.23 25.00
C LYS A 16 2.85 -5.13 23.80
N LYS A 17 3.05 -6.25 23.13
CA LYS A 17 3.90 -6.35 21.95
C LYS A 17 3.10 -6.40 20.65
N TYR A 18 1.85 -6.00 20.68
CA TYR A 18 0.99 -6.01 19.50
C TYR A 18 0.09 -4.79 19.47
N LYS A 19 -0.38 -4.47 18.28
CA LYS A 19 -1.39 -3.44 18.07
C LYS A 19 -2.45 -4.01 17.14
N ILE A 20 -3.69 -3.59 17.35
CA ILE A 20 -4.81 -4.04 16.54
C ILE A 20 -5.36 -2.83 15.79
N GLN A 21 -5.50 -2.97 14.48
CA GLN A 21 -6.17 -1.97 13.66
C GLN A 21 -7.57 -2.52 13.33
N THR A 22 -8.60 -1.95 13.97
CA THR A 22 -9.96 -2.44 13.78
C THR A 22 -10.64 -1.80 12.58
N SER A 23 -10.08 -0.72 12.05
CA SER A 23 -10.70 0.05 10.99
C SER A 23 -9.60 0.79 10.22
N PRO A 24 -9.38 0.48 8.94
CA PRO A 24 -8.31 1.13 8.19
C PRO A 24 -8.62 2.60 7.92
N PHE A 25 -7.59 3.37 7.63
CA PHE A 25 -7.76 4.72 7.12
C PHE A 25 -8.12 4.63 5.64
N VAL A 26 -9.26 5.18 5.26
CA VAL A 26 -9.68 5.20 3.86
C VAL A 26 -9.10 6.45 3.21
N VAL A 27 -8.17 6.23 2.27
CA VAL A 27 -7.49 7.33 1.59
C VAL A 27 -8.43 7.93 0.55
N PRO A 28 -8.65 9.25 0.57
CA PRO A 28 -9.50 9.87 -0.46
C PRO A 28 -8.88 9.70 -1.85
N THR A 29 -9.72 9.35 -2.83
CA THR A 29 -9.28 9.20 -4.23
C THR A 29 -10.27 9.90 -5.15
N THR A 30 -9.81 10.23 -6.37
CA THR A 30 -10.65 10.86 -7.38
C THR A 30 -10.80 10.00 -8.63
N ASP A 31 -10.20 8.80 -8.64
CA ASP A 31 -10.16 7.93 -9.81
C ASP A 31 -10.98 6.65 -9.63
N GLY A 32 -11.74 6.55 -8.56
CA GLY A 32 -12.60 5.40 -8.27
C GLY A 32 -11.90 4.27 -7.56
N LYS A 33 -10.61 4.36 -7.32
CA LYS A 33 -9.85 3.34 -6.61
C LYS A 33 -10.16 3.41 -5.12
N LEU A 34 -10.40 2.26 -4.49
CA LEU A 34 -10.52 2.17 -3.05
C LEU A 34 -9.15 1.88 -2.47
N ILE A 35 -8.75 2.64 -1.45
CA ILE A 35 -7.50 2.43 -0.73
C ILE A 35 -7.80 2.42 0.75
N GLU A 36 -7.59 1.28 1.37
CA GLU A 36 -7.77 1.09 2.82
C GLU A 36 -6.42 0.82 3.44
N GLU A 37 -5.81 1.85 3.98
CA GLU A 37 -4.49 1.73 4.60
C GLU A 37 -4.65 1.24 6.03
N HIS A 38 -4.19 0.02 6.29
CA HIS A 38 -4.21 -0.57 7.63
C HIS A 38 -3.03 -0.10 8.45
N TRP A 39 -1.86 -0.06 7.84
CA TRP A 39 -0.62 0.39 8.46
C TRP A 39 0.14 1.26 7.49
N GLY A 40 0.71 2.35 7.98
CA GLY A 40 1.47 3.27 7.15
C GLY A 40 1.55 4.63 7.81
N ASN A 41 1.88 5.66 7.05
CA ASN A 41 2.06 7.00 7.58
C ASN A 41 0.78 7.54 8.21
N SER A 42 -0.39 7.17 7.70
CA SER A 42 -1.67 7.61 8.27
C SER A 42 -1.92 7.02 9.66
N THR A 43 -1.23 5.96 10.02
CA THR A 43 -1.36 5.29 11.33
C THR A 43 -0.09 5.39 12.16
N GLY A 44 0.85 6.25 11.77
CA GLY A 44 2.08 6.48 12.54
C GLY A 44 3.20 5.49 12.24
N ASN A 45 3.13 4.77 11.13
CA ASN A 45 4.15 3.81 10.74
C ASN A 45 4.86 4.30 9.49
N SER A 46 6.17 4.57 9.58
CA SER A 46 6.96 5.03 8.44
C SER A 46 7.81 3.92 7.82
N ASN A 47 7.96 2.79 8.50
CA ASN A 47 8.83 1.70 8.03
C ASN A 47 8.14 0.78 7.03
N VAL A 48 6.82 0.65 7.14
CA VAL A 48 6.05 -0.23 6.26
C VAL A 48 4.64 0.32 6.11
N SER A 49 4.07 0.17 4.91
CA SER A 49 2.63 0.39 4.73
C SER A 49 2.01 -0.90 4.21
N ILE A 50 0.78 -1.16 4.66
CA ILE A 50 -0.02 -2.30 4.23
C ILE A 50 -1.41 -1.77 3.93
N ALA A 51 -1.83 -1.90 2.67
CA ALA A 51 -3.13 -1.39 2.24
C ALA A 51 -3.86 -2.44 1.43
N HIS A 52 -5.17 -2.54 1.68
CA HIS A 52 -6.08 -3.30 0.84
C HIS A 52 -6.66 -2.33 -0.17
N MET A 53 -6.65 -2.71 -1.44
CA MET A 53 -7.06 -1.84 -2.52
C MET A 53 -8.00 -2.54 -3.47
N VAL A 54 -8.88 -1.75 -4.11
CA VAL A 54 -9.72 -2.23 -5.19
C VAL A 54 -9.59 -1.27 -6.36
N ALA A 55 -9.07 -1.76 -7.47
CA ALA A 55 -8.99 -0.99 -8.71
C ALA A 55 -10.21 -1.34 -9.56
N PRO A 56 -11.01 -0.34 -9.96
CA PRO A 56 -12.19 -0.62 -10.79
C PRO A 56 -11.78 -1.01 -12.20
N PRO A 57 -12.71 -1.56 -13.01
CA PRO A 57 -12.43 -1.81 -14.42
C PRO A 57 -12.00 -0.52 -15.14
N ASP A 58 -11.11 -0.66 -16.12
CA ASP A 58 -10.60 0.43 -16.95
C ASP A 58 -9.87 1.52 -16.16
N TRP A 59 -9.32 1.15 -15.01
CA TRP A 59 -8.55 2.05 -14.16
C TRP A 59 -7.07 2.03 -14.56
N SER A 60 -6.44 3.20 -14.49
CA SER A 60 -4.99 3.30 -14.60
C SER A 60 -4.52 4.54 -13.87
N GLU A 61 -3.24 4.57 -13.55
CA GLU A 61 -2.61 5.76 -12.99
C GLU A 61 -1.32 6.07 -13.73
N PRO A 62 -0.74 7.27 -13.54
CA PRO A 62 0.50 7.64 -14.22
C PRO A 62 1.66 6.73 -13.82
N HIS A 63 2.71 6.71 -14.66
CA HIS A 63 3.95 6.04 -14.29
C HIS A 63 4.55 6.66 -13.03
N GLN A 64 5.28 5.86 -12.29
CA GLN A 64 6.00 6.31 -11.10
C GLN A 64 7.31 5.53 -10.97
N THR A 65 8.27 6.13 -10.27
CA THR A 65 9.57 5.48 -9.98
C THR A 65 9.77 5.55 -8.48
N PRO A 66 9.15 4.64 -7.73
CA PRO A 66 9.12 4.73 -6.28
C PRO A 66 10.48 4.50 -5.63
N GLU A 67 10.66 5.12 -4.47
CA GLU A 67 11.83 4.90 -3.62
C GLU A 67 11.51 3.91 -2.49
N PHE A 68 10.56 3.02 -2.73
CA PHE A 68 10.23 1.92 -1.83
C PHE A 68 10.11 0.63 -2.63
N ASP A 69 10.38 -0.48 -1.97
CA ASP A 69 10.04 -1.80 -2.52
C ASP A 69 8.56 -2.02 -2.31
N GLU A 70 7.89 -2.59 -3.30
CA GLU A 70 6.45 -2.85 -3.18
C GLU A 70 6.13 -4.29 -3.51
N PHE A 71 5.46 -4.96 -2.57
CA PHE A 71 4.89 -6.28 -2.77
C PHE A 71 3.42 -6.12 -3.07
N THR A 72 2.91 -6.84 -4.06
CA THR A 72 1.49 -6.86 -4.37
C THR A 72 1.01 -8.30 -4.41
N LEU A 73 -0.07 -8.58 -3.66
CA LEU A 73 -0.73 -9.89 -3.66
C LEU A 73 -2.14 -9.71 -4.22
N ILE A 74 -2.46 -10.43 -5.30
CA ILE A 74 -3.78 -10.34 -5.94
C ILE A 74 -4.75 -11.26 -5.21
N ILE A 75 -5.81 -10.67 -4.66
CA ILE A 75 -6.85 -11.41 -3.95
C ILE A 75 -7.90 -11.90 -4.92
N SER A 76 -8.33 -11.04 -5.86
CA SER A 76 -9.28 -11.44 -6.90
C SER A 76 -9.15 -10.51 -8.10
N GLY A 77 -9.55 -11.00 -9.27
CA GLY A 77 -9.43 -10.26 -10.51
C GLY A 77 -8.02 -10.34 -11.08
N LYS A 78 -7.71 -9.39 -11.97
CA LYS A 78 -6.40 -9.32 -12.64
C LYS A 78 -5.87 -7.91 -12.54
N LYS A 79 -4.55 -7.79 -12.53
CA LYS A 79 -3.89 -6.49 -12.51
C LYS A 79 -2.74 -6.51 -13.51
N GLN A 80 -2.60 -5.44 -14.26
CA GLN A 80 -1.52 -5.27 -15.21
C GLN A 80 -0.48 -4.31 -14.66
N PHE A 81 0.77 -4.66 -14.87
CA PHE A 81 1.93 -3.88 -14.47
C PHE A 81 2.77 -3.63 -15.71
N GLU A 82 3.16 -2.39 -15.93
CA GLU A 82 4.21 -2.09 -16.90
C GLU A 82 5.45 -1.73 -16.09
N ILE A 83 6.52 -2.50 -16.23
CA ILE A 83 7.71 -2.37 -15.40
C ILE A 83 8.92 -2.24 -16.32
N ASP A 84 9.52 -1.04 -16.33
CA ASP A 84 10.66 -0.74 -17.21
C ASP A 84 10.38 -1.16 -18.66
N GLY A 85 9.12 -0.93 -19.10
CA GLY A 85 8.69 -1.24 -20.46
C GLY A 85 8.15 -2.64 -20.67
N GLU A 86 8.25 -3.51 -19.69
CA GLU A 86 7.75 -4.88 -19.79
C GLU A 86 6.33 -4.98 -19.20
N ILE A 87 5.42 -5.64 -19.92
CA ILE A 87 4.04 -5.81 -19.47
C ILE A 87 3.91 -7.15 -18.75
N VAL A 88 3.42 -7.10 -17.52
CA VAL A 88 3.20 -8.28 -16.68
C VAL A 88 1.75 -8.23 -16.20
N THR A 89 1.04 -9.36 -16.32
CA THR A 89 -0.33 -9.49 -15.81
C THR A 89 -0.35 -10.55 -14.72
N LEU A 90 -0.91 -10.20 -13.57
CA LEU A 90 -1.10 -11.12 -12.47
C LEU A 90 -2.58 -11.36 -12.24
N GLU A 91 -2.90 -12.58 -11.75
CA GLU A 91 -4.27 -12.93 -11.41
C GLU A 91 -4.32 -13.49 -9.98
N GLN A 92 -5.53 -13.85 -9.57
CA GLN A 92 -5.81 -14.29 -8.20
C GLN A 92 -4.77 -15.29 -7.69
N GLY A 93 -4.25 -15.05 -6.49
CA GLY A 93 -3.30 -15.92 -5.82
C GLY A 93 -1.85 -15.69 -6.20
N GLN A 94 -1.59 -14.80 -7.16
CA GLN A 94 -0.22 -14.48 -7.58
C GLN A 94 0.27 -13.21 -6.89
N SER A 95 1.58 -13.08 -6.77
CA SER A 95 2.18 -11.91 -6.15
C SER A 95 3.45 -11.50 -6.89
N ILE A 96 3.87 -10.26 -6.66
CA ILE A 96 5.06 -9.70 -7.29
C ILE A 96 5.77 -8.79 -6.30
N LEU A 97 7.09 -8.78 -6.37
CA LEU A 97 7.91 -7.76 -5.72
C LEU A 97 8.51 -6.88 -6.81
N ILE A 98 8.24 -5.57 -6.72
CA ILE A 98 8.88 -4.58 -7.58
C ILE A 98 9.82 -3.77 -6.71
N GLU A 99 11.11 -3.85 -7.04
CA GLU A 99 12.14 -3.19 -6.24
C GLU A 99 12.18 -1.69 -6.56
N LYS A 100 12.55 -0.91 -5.56
CA LYS A 100 12.67 0.54 -5.70
C LYS A 100 13.56 0.88 -6.89
N GLY A 101 13.23 1.98 -7.56
CA GLY A 101 13.97 2.45 -8.72
C GLY A 101 13.42 1.97 -10.05
N ALA A 102 12.57 0.96 -10.08
CA ALA A 102 11.90 0.55 -11.32
C ALA A 102 10.82 1.57 -11.69
N ARG A 103 10.70 1.86 -12.97
CA ARG A 103 9.62 2.72 -13.47
C ARG A 103 8.41 1.84 -13.73
N VAL A 104 7.32 2.07 -13.01
CA VAL A 104 6.16 1.19 -13.06
C VAL A 104 4.88 1.98 -13.33
N ARG A 105 3.95 1.35 -14.06
CA ARG A 105 2.59 1.86 -14.23
C ARG A 105 1.63 0.74 -13.92
N TYR A 106 0.68 1.02 -13.04
CA TYR A 106 -0.36 0.07 -12.63
C TYR A 106 -1.63 0.35 -13.40
N SER A 107 -2.33 -0.71 -13.80
CA SER A 107 -3.62 -0.56 -14.48
C SER A 107 -4.48 -1.80 -14.31
N ASN A 108 -5.78 -1.60 -14.52
CA ASN A 108 -6.74 -2.68 -14.65
C ASN A 108 -7.50 -2.48 -15.96
N PRO A 109 -6.97 -2.97 -17.09
CA PRO A 109 -7.65 -2.83 -18.37
C PRO A 109 -8.73 -3.88 -18.59
N PHE A 110 -9.05 -4.66 -17.54
CA PHE A 110 -9.99 -5.77 -17.64
C PHE A 110 -11.38 -5.34 -17.21
N SER A 111 -12.36 -6.23 -17.41
CA SER A 111 -13.77 -5.89 -17.19
C SER A 111 -14.24 -6.09 -15.75
N GLU A 112 -13.38 -6.64 -14.88
CA GLU A 112 -13.72 -6.89 -13.49
C GLU A 112 -12.84 -6.10 -12.55
N PRO A 113 -13.36 -5.75 -11.35
CA PRO A 113 -12.50 -5.09 -10.35
C PRO A 113 -11.35 -5.99 -9.94
N CYS A 114 -10.23 -5.39 -9.59
CA CYS A 114 -9.10 -6.12 -9.02
C CYS A 114 -8.94 -5.75 -7.56
N ARG A 115 -8.98 -6.76 -6.71
CA ARG A 115 -8.78 -6.61 -5.26
C ARG A 115 -7.40 -7.14 -4.91
N TYR A 116 -6.62 -6.34 -4.19
CA TYR A 116 -5.24 -6.72 -3.89
C TYR A 116 -4.75 -6.07 -2.61
N VAL A 117 -3.65 -6.62 -2.06
CA VAL A 117 -2.94 -6.03 -0.93
C VAL A 117 -1.59 -5.55 -1.42
N ALA A 118 -1.24 -4.32 -1.07
CA ALA A 118 0.05 -3.73 -1.40
C ALA A 118 0.83 -3.43 -0.12
N ILE A 119 2.09 -3.83 -0.10
CA ILE A 119 2.99 -3.62 1.04
C ILE A 119 4.21 -2.86 0.54
N CYS A 120 4.48 -1.70 1.12
CA CYS A 120 5.63 -0.86 0.75
C CYS A 120 6.62 -0.74 1.91
N LEU A 121 7.90 -0.82 1.59
CA LEU A 121 9.02 -0.70 2.53
C LEU A 121 10.05 0.26 1.94
N PRO A 122 10.24 1.47 2.51
CA PRO A 122 9.48 2.07 3.60
C PRO A 122 8.04 2.34 3.20
N ALA A 123 7.25 2.85 4.16
CA ALA A 123 5.82 3.10 3.94
C ALA A 123 5.61 4.03 2.75
N PHE A 124 4.51 3.79 2.01
CA PHE A 124 4.09 4.68 0.92
C PHE A 124 3.97 6.12 1.42
N SER A 125 4.49 7.05 0.63
CA SER A 125 4.27 8.48 0.82
C SER A 125 4.29 9.16 -0.55
N MET A 126 3.65 10.33 -0.63
CA MET A 126 3.67 11.11 -1.87
C MET A 126 5.06 11.61 -2.21
N GLU A 127 5.92 11.76 -1.20
CA GLU A 127 7.30 12.17 -1.40
C GLU A 127 8.15 11.10 -2.06
N LEU A 128 7.87 9.83 -1.77
CA LEU A 128 8.66 8.70 -2.25
C LEU A 128 8.14 8.07 -3.53
N VAL A 129 6.89 8.33 -3.88
CA VAL A 129 6.27 7.63 -5.02
C VAL A 129 6.78 8.15 -6.37
N ASN A 130 7.21 9.40 -6.43
CA ASN A 130 7.75 10.03 -7.65
C ASN A 130 6.83 9.83 -8.86
N ARG A 131 5.56 10.16 -8.68
CA ARG A 131 4.55 9.96 -9.72
C ARG A 131 4.71 11.01 -10.81
N GLU A 132 4.68 10.56 -12.06
CA GLU A 132 4.71 11.41 -13.23
C GLU A 132 3.33 12.03 -13.45
N GLU A 133 3.23 12.92 -14.39
CA GLU A 133 1.98 13.62 -14.71
C GLU A 133 0.85 12.70 -15.06
#